data_3986697a8d6bba46cfa6fe232e16b1fd
#
_entry.id   3986697a8d6bba46cfa6fe232e16b1fd
#
_cell.length_a   1.000
_cell.length_b   1.000
_cell.length_c   1.000
_cell.angle_alpha   90.00
_cell.angle_beta   90.00
_cell.angle_gamma   90.00
#
_symmetry.space_group_name_H-M   'P 1'
#
loop_
_entity.id
_entity.type
_entity.pdbx_description
1 polymer ?
#
loop_
_entity_poly.entity_id
_entity_poly.type
_entity_poly.pdbx_seq_one_letter_code
_entity_poly.pdbx_strand_id
1 'polypeptide(L)'
;MSGPISQFIDHHYRHFNAASLVDASQAYQAHLESGGKMLVTLAGAMSTAELGLSLAEMIRQDKIHAITCTGANLEEDIFNLVAHDHYERVPHYRDLTPADEKALLDRHMNRVTDTCIPEGEAMRRIEHAVLKLWKEAHHEGEQYFPHEYLYRLLREGLVKEYYQIEPEHSWLFAAMEKNLPVFVPGWEDSTLGNIFVAHCLAGDLDYGCVRSGTEYMGALADWYLQTTMNQNVREKASSLVDTDKLAENAGPCEPKDSSVGFFQIG
;
A
#
# COMPACT_ATOMS: atom_id res chain seq x y z
N MET A 1 6.64 8.96 29.73
CA MET A 1 8.14 9.03 29.77
C MET A 1 8.64 8.75 28.36
N SER A 2 9.45 9.62 27.80
CA SER A 2 10.05 9.39 26.47
C SER A 2 11.08 8.26 26.53
N GLY A 3 11.08 7.36 25.54
CA GLY A 3 12.05 6.28 25.45
C GLY A 3 13.46 6.80 25.06
N PRO A 4 14.49 5.93 25.08
CA PRO A 4 15.86 6.36 24.82
C PRO A 4 16.07 6.93 23.43
N ILE A 5 15.33 6.46 22.42
CA ILE A 5 15.39 6.99 21.04
C ILE A 5 14.79 8.40 20.98
N SER A 6 13.64 8.63 21.61
CA SER A 6 13.04 9.97 21.68
C SER A 6 13.96 10.96 22.38
N GLN A 7 14.59 10.55 23.48
CA GLN A 7 15.58 11.38 24.20
C GLN A 7 16.80 11.70 23.32
N PHE A 8 17.30 10.75 22.54
CA PHE A 8 18.37 10.99 21.59
C PHE A 8 17.96 12.01 20.50
N ILE A 9 16.78 11.84 19.92
CA ILE A 9 16.25 12.76 18.90
C ILE A 9 16.08 14.16 19.49
N ASP A 10 15.42 14.32 20.65
CA ASP A 10 15.19 15.59 21.32
C ASP A 10 16.51 16.31 21.66
N HIS A 11 17.57 15.56 22.01
CA HIS A 11 18.86 16.11 22.34
C HIS A 11 19.65 16.58 21.11
N HIS A 12 19.60 15.83 19.99
CA HIS A 12 20.47 16.05 18.83
C HIS A 12 19.79 16.76 17.65
N TYR A 13 18.46 16.65 17.46
CA TYR A 13 17.73 17.15 16.30
C TYR A 13 17.19 18.57 16.55
N ARG A 14 18.09 19.55 16.67
CA ARG A 14 17.73 20.89 17.16
C ARG A 14 17.56 21.94 16.08
N HIS A 15 18.10 21.74 14.89
CA HIS A 15 18.17 22.76 13.85
C HIS A 15 18.05 22.16 12.46
N PHE A 16 17.71 22.99 11.49
CA PHE A 16 17.58 22.64 10.07
C PHE A 16 16.62 21.44 9.83
N ASN A 17 16.93 20.59 8.87
CA ASN A 17 16.08 19.43 8.52
C ASN A 17 15.86 18.47 9.69
N ALA A 18 16.81 18.35 10.60
CA ALA A 18 16.65 17.53 11.79
C ALA A 18 15.54 18.06 12.73
N ALA A 19 15.49 19.38 12.95
CA ALA A 19 14.40 19.99 13.70
C ALA A 19 13.06 19.84 12.97
N SER A 20 13.04 20.06 11.65
CA SER A 20 11.83 19.87 10.84
C SER A 20 11.25 18.47 10.93
N LEU A 21 12.09 17.43 11.07
CA LEU A 21 11.63 16.05 11.31
C LEU A 21 10.92 15.92 12.66
N VAL A 22 11.47 16.56 13.70
CA VAL A 22 10.83 16.57 15.03
C VAL A 22 9.49 17.31 14.97
N ASP A 23 9.45 18.49 14.34
CA ASP A 23 8.24 19.30 14.18
C ASP A 23 7.16 18.51 13.41
N ALA A 24 7.53 17.83 12.33
CA ALA A 24 6.61 16.98 11.56
C ALA A 24 6.05 15.81 12.40
N SER A 25 6.90 15.18 13.21
CA SER A 25 6.47 14.08 14.11
C SER A 25 5.50 14.59 15.17
N GLN A 26 5.77 15.76 15.75
CA GLN A 26 4.89 16.39 16.74
C GLN A 26 3.56 16.81 16.11
N ALA A 27 3.58 17.39 14.90
CA ALA A 27 2.37 17.73 14.16
C ALA A 27 1.51 16.51 13.84
N TYR A 28 2.14 15.39 13.47
CA TYR A 28 1.45 14.12 13.26
C TYR A 28 0.73 13.65 14.52
N GLN A 29 1.42 13.66 15.66
CA GLN A 29 0.85 13.26 16.94
C GLN A 29 -0.30 14.18 17.37
N ALA A 30 -0.10 15.50 17.30
CA ALA A 30 -1.13 16.48 17.65
C ALA A 30 -2.38 16.35 16.78
N HIS A 31 -2.21 16.04 15.46
CA HIS A 31 -3.32 15.78 14.57
C HIS A 31 -4.15 14.55 15.00
N LEU A 32 -3.50 13.46 15.37
CA LEU A 32 -4.18 12.27 15.88
C LEU A 32 -4.87 12.52 17.23
N GLU A 33 -4.21 13.23 18.13
CA GLU A 33 -4.76 13.58 19.47
C GLU A 33 -6.00 14.47 19.35
N SER A 34 -6.09 15.30 18.31
CA SER A 34 -7.28 16.09 18.01
C SER A 34 -8.42 15.29 17.35
N GLY A 35 -8.28 13.97 17.18
CA GLY A 35 -9.29 13.11 16.54
C GLY A 35 -9.16 13.07 15.01
N GLY A 36 -8.12 13.67 14.44
CA GLY A 36 -7.85 13.62 13.00
C GLY A 36 -7.52 12.21 12.50
N LYS A 37 -7.74 12.00 11.20
CA LYS A 37 -7.40 10.75 10.50
C LYS A 37 -6.16 10.95 9.64
N MET A 38 -5.37 9.90 9.48
CA MET A 38 -4.12 9.96 8.72
C MET A 38 -4.18 9.03 7.50
N LEU A 39 -3.99 9.61 6.31
CA LEU A 39 -3.74 8.89 5.07
C LEU A 39 -2.23 8.87 4.82
N VAL A 40 -1.67 7.66 4.73
CA VAL A 40 -0.26 7.47 4.38
C VAL A 40 -0.16 7.17 2.88
N THR A 41 0.79 7.82 2.20
CA THR A 41 1.08 7.58 0.80
C THR A 41 2.47 6.94 0.66
N LEU A 42 2.57 5.83 -0.07
CA LEU A 42 3.82 5.12 -0.31
C LEU A 42 4.16 5.18 -1.79
N ALA A 43 5.21 5.91 -2.13
CA ALA A 43 5.73 5.97 -3.49
C ALA A 43 6.83 4.92 -3.72
N GLY A 44 7.19 4.68 -4.97
CA GLY A 44 8.26 3.76 -5.36
C GLY A 44 8.05 2.34 -4.85
N ALA A 45 9.08 1.76 -4.23
CA ALA A 45 9.15 0.39 -3.74
C ALA A 45 9.62 0.36 -2.26
N MET A 46 8.91 1.06 -1.40
CA MET A 46 9.25 1.20 0.03
C MET A 46 9.05 -0.12 0.80
N SER A 47 8.21 -1.01 0.31
CA SER A 47 8.03 -2.34 0.91
C SER A 47 9.27 -3.22 0.75
N THR A 48 9.97 -3.14 -0.39
CA THR A 48 11.28 -3.78 -0.56
C THR A 48 12.34 -3.21 0.38
N ALA A 49 12.22 -1.94 0.79
CA ALA A 49 13.08 -1.33 1.81
C ALA A 49 12.66 -1.68 3.26
N GLU A 50 11.78 -2.65 3.44
CA GLU A 50 11.30 -3.18 4.72
C GLU A 50 10.66 -2.13 5.65
N LEU A 51 10.01 -1.11 5.10
CA LEU A 51 9.22 -0.16 5.91
C LEU A 51 8.03 -0.83 6.61
N GLY A 52 7.71 -2.06 6.27
CA GLY A 52 6.69 -2.89 6.94
C GLY A 52 6.84 -2.92 8.45
N LEU A 53 8.06 -3.03 8.96
CA LEU A 53 8.38 -3.02 10.40
C LEU A 53 7.76 -1.84 11.15
N SER A 54 7.89 -0.63 10.60
CA SER A 54 7.37 0.59 11.22
C SER A 54 5.89 0.80 10.92
N LEU A 55 5.47 0.55 9.67
CA LEU A 55 4.09 0.78 9.25
C LEU A 55 3.12 -0.20 9.90
N ALA A 56 3.49 -1.47 10.05
CA ALA A 56 2.66 -2.49 10.69
C ALA A 56 2.31 -2.09 12.13
N GLU A 57 3.30 -1.62 12.90
CA GLU A 57 3.08 -1.15 14.26
C GLU A 57 2.21 0.11 14.32
N MET A 58 2.44 1.07 13.39
CA MET A 58 1.61 2.27 13.30
C MET A 58 0.15 1.94 12.95
N ILE A 59 -0.09 0.95 12.09
CA ILE A 59 -1.43 0.47 11.74
C ILE A 59 -2.10 -0.14 12.97
N ARG A 60 -1.44 -1.06 13.66
CA ARG A 60 -1.99 -1.73 14.85
C ARG A 60 -2.32 -0.77 15.99
N GLN A 61 -1.54 0.31 16.11
CA GLN A 61 -1.77 1.39 17.08
C GLN A 61 -2.79 2.44 16.62
N ASP A 62 -3.53 2.20 15.54
CA ASP A 62 -4.52 3.12 14.97
C ASP A 62 -3.94 4.53 14.64
N LYS A 63 -2.67 4.57 14.24
CA LYS A 63 -2.00 5.81 13.81
C LYS A 63 -2.09 6.03 12.29
N ILE A 64 -2.50 5.02 11.53
CA ILE A 64 -2.78 5.08 10.10
C ILE A 64 -4.23 4.63 9.89
N HIS A 65 -4.97 5.38 9.09
CA HIS A 65 -6.40 5.14 8.87
C HIS A 65 -6.75 4.78 7.43
N ALA A 66 -5.84 5.05 6.50
CA ALA A 66 -5.87 4.56 5.13
C ALA A 66 -4.47 4.63 4.53
N ILE A 67 -4.23 3.81 3.50
CA ILE A 67 -2.99 3.83 2.73
C ILE A 67 -3.34 4.01 1.25
N THR A 68 -2.61 4.87 0.54
CA THR A 68 -2.54 4.83 -0.93
C THR A 68 -1.11 4.53 -1.35
N CYS A 69 -0.91 3.61 -2.29
CA CYS A 69 0.43 3.17 -2.65
C CYS A 69 0.53 2.75 -4.11
N THR A 70 1.77 2.54 -4.57
CA THR A 70 2.04 1.89 -5.85
C THR A 70 1.68 0.40 -5.80
N GLY A 71 1.44 -0.22 -6.95
CA GLY A 71 1.27 -1.67 -7.04
C GLY A 71 2.47 -2.43 -6.49
N ALA A 72 3.69 -1.95 -6.74
CA ALA A 72 4.92 -2.49 -6.20
C ALA A 72 4.91 -2.56 -4.66
N ASN A 73 4.50 -1.49 -3.98
CA ASN A 73 4.41 -1.51 -2.52
C ASN A 73 3.41 -2.56 -2.00
N LEU A 74 2.28 -2.72 -2.68
CA LEU A 74 1.27 -3.70 -2.29
C LEU A 74 1.80 -5.14 -2.40
N GLU A 75 2.46 -5.48 -3.52
CA GLU A 75 2.92 -6.85 -3.79
C GLU A 75 4.25 -7.18 -3.11
N GLU A 76 5.17 -6.23 -3.00
CA GLU A 76 6.50 -6.48 -2.45
C GLU A 76 6.49 -6.74 -0.93
N ASP A 77 5.52 -6.23 -0.19
CA ASP A 77 5.36 -6.57 1.24
C ASP A 77 5.04 -8.06 1.43
N ILE A 78 4.16 -8.61 0.60
CA ILE A 78 3.85 -10.04 0.67
C ILE A 78 4.95 -10.90 0.05
N PHE A 79 5.69 -10.39 -0.95
CA PHE A 79 6.88 -11.07 -1.47
C PHE A 79 7.95 -11.19 -0.38
N ASN A 80 8.20 -10.12 0.37
CA ASN A 80 9.11 -10.14 1.51
C ASN A 80 8.67 -11.15 2.58
N LEU A 81 7.38 -11.20 2.90
CA LEU A 81 6.81 -12.13 3.88
C LEU A 81 7.12 -13.60 3.53
N VAL A 82 7.11 -13.97 2.26
CA VAL A 82 7.23 -15.38 1.81
C VAL A 82 8.59 -15.73 1.21
N ALA A 83 9.49 -14.77 0.97
CA ALA A 83 10.73 -15.01 0.25
C ALA A 83 11.95 -14.23 0.81
N HIS A 84 11.84 -13.60 1.98
CA HIS A 84 12.88 -12.76 2.58
C HIS A 84 14.28 -13.40 2.57
N ASP A 85 14.40 -14.67 2.94
CA ASP A 85 15.68 -15.38 3.04
C ASP A 85 16.34 -15.67 1.68
N HIS A 86 15.61 -15.44 0.59
CA HIS A 86 16.09 -15.59 -0.78
C HIS A 86 16.44 -14.26 -1.45
N TYR A 87 16.22 -13.14 -0.76
CA TYR A 87 16.61 -11.83 -1.28
C TYR A 87 18.13 -11.71 -1.32
N GLU A 88 18.63 -11.10 -2.40
CA GLU A 88 20.07 -10.83 -2.54
C GLU A 88 20.32 -9.33 -2.62
N ARG A 89 21.33 -8.86 -1.88
CA ARG A 89 21.74 -7.47 -1.94
C ARG A 89 22.87 -7.27 -2.92
N VAL A 90 22.77 -6.26 -3.81
CA VAL A 90 23.77 -5.83 -4.78
C VAL A 90 24.20 -4.40 -4.48
N PRO A 91 25.16 -4.18 -3.53
CA PRO A 91 25.49 -2.85 -3.02
C PRO A 91 25.98 -1.86 -4.08
N HIS A 92 26.65 -2.36 -5.14
CA HIS A 92 27.18 -1.56 -6.25
C HIS A 92 26.30 -1.57 -7.49
N TYR A 93 24.99 -1.64 -7.31
CA TYR A 93 24.01 -1.79 -8.40
C TYR A 93 24.11 -0.70 -9.49
N ARG A 94 24.65 0.50 -9.16
CA ARG A 94 24.85 1.59 -10.14
C ARG A 94 26.01 1.33 -11.11
N ASP A 95 26.89 0.43 -10.76
CA ASP A 95 28.08 0.07 -11.56
C ASP A 95 27.85 -1.20 -12.40
N LEU A 96 26.65 -1.81 -12.31
CA LEU A 96 26.31 -3.00 -13.09
C LEU A 96 26.28 -2.69 -14.57
N THR A 97 26.93 -3.58 -15.35
CA THR A 97 26.85 -3.57 -16.81
C THR A 97 25.58 -4.28 -17.30
N PRO A 98 25.15 -4.10 -18.56
CA PRO A 98 24.06 -4.88 -19.15
C PRO A 98 24.28 -6.41 -19.07
N ALA A 99 25.53 -6.87 -19.08
CA ALA A 99 25.85 -8.30 -18.93
C ALA A 99 25.61 -8.77 -17.50
N ASP A 100 25.91 -7.95 -16.48
CA ASP A 100 25.65 -8.25 -15.09
C ASP A 100 24.13 -8.29 -14.81
N GLU A 101 23.38 -7.32 -15.35
CA GLU A 101 21.90 -7.31 -15.22
C GLU A 101 21.28 -8.55 -15.89
N LYS A 102 21.80 -8.93 -17.08
CA LYS A 102 21.37 -10.16 -17.73
C LYS A 102 21.68 -11.40 -16.89
N ALA A 103 22.84 -11.44 -16.22
CA ALA A 103 23.21 -12.57 -15.37
C ALA A 103 22.30 -12.70 -14.13
N LEU A 104 21.82 -11.59 -13.57
CA LEU A 104 20.78 -11.59 -12.52
C LEU A 104 19.47 -12.17 -13.05
N LEU A 105 19.03 -11.71 -14.22
CA LEU A 105 17.81 -12.19 -14.87
C LEU A 105 17.89 -13.69 -15.21
N ASP A 106 19.03 -14.17 -15.70
CA ASP A 106 19.27 -15.60 -16.00
C ASP A 106 19.23 -16.47 -14.74
N ARG A 107 19.42 -15.89 -13.55
CA ARG A 107 19.25 -16.53 -12.25
C ARG A 107 17.84 -16.33 -11.67
N HIS A 108 16.90 -15.80 -12.44
CA HIS A 108 15.53 -15.46 -12.00
C HIS A 108 15.47 -14.49 -10.84
N MET A 109 16.38 -13.51 -10.82
CA MET A 109 16.43 -12.45 -9.83
C MET A 109 15.98 -11.13 -10.46
N ASN A 110 15.00 -10.49 -9.84
CA ASN A 110 14.44 -9.21 -10.30
C ASN A 110 14.95 -8.09 -9.39
N ARG A 111 15.81 -7.22 -9.94
CA ARG A 111 16.48 -6.19 -9.15
C ARG A 111 15.62 -4.93 -8.99
N VAL A 112 15.46 -4.52 -7.73
CA VAL A 112 14.85 -3.25 -7.32
C VAL A 112 15.92 -2.47 -6.56
N THR A 113 16.54 -1.49 -7.20
CA THR A 113 17.71 -0.74 -6.69
C THR A 113 18.87 -1.67 -6.30
N ASP A 114 19.22 -1.81 -5.03
CA ASP A 114 20.28 -2.68 -4.54
C ASP A 114 19.78 -4.04 -4.03
N THR A 115 18.52 -4.34 -4.19
CA THR A 115 17.87 -5.56 -3.70
C THR A 115 17.31 -6.38 -4.85
N CYS A 116 17.60 -7.67 -4.87
CA CYS A 116 17.06 -8.60 -5.85
C CYS A 116 16.00 -9.51 -5.22
N ILE A 117 14.83 -9.56 -5.86
CA ILE A 117 13.69 -10.36 -5.46
C ILE A 117 13.67 -11.64 -6.32
N PRO A 118 13.60 -12.85 -5.73
CA PRO A 118 13.53 -14.10 -6.49
C PRO A 118 12.17 -14.26 -7.17
N GLU A 119 12.18 -14.61 -8.45
CA GLU A 119 10.94 -14.81 -9.20
C GLU A 119 10.13 -16.01 -8.67
N GLY A 120 10.78 -17.15 -8.45
CA GLY A 120 10.13 -18.41 -8.05
C GLY A 120 9.50 -18.34 -6.67
N GLU A 121 10.30 -17.97 -5.67
CA GLU A 121 9.92 -17.98 -4.26
C GLU A 121 9.00 -16.83 -3.87
N ALA A 122 9.06 -15.71 -4.60
CA ALA A 122 8.19 -14.57 -4.37
C ALA A 122 7.03 -14.53 -5.38
N MET A 123 7.32 -14.09 -6.62
CA MET A 123 6.30 -13.73 -7.60
C MET A 123 5.43 -14.93 -8.01
N ARG A 124 6.06 -16.05 -8.41
CA ARG A 124 5.31 -17.25 -8.86
C ARG A 124 4.55 -17.93 -7.73
N ARG A 125 5.08 -17.87 -6.52
CA ARG A 125 4.39 -18.40 -5.34
C ARG A 125 3.11 -17.63 -5.04
N ILE A 126 3.17 -16.30 -5.07
CA ILE A 126 1.99 -15.46 -4.84
C ILE A 126 1.02 -15.55 -6.03
N GLU A 127 1.52 -15.53 -7.27
CA GLU A 127 0.70 -15.79 -8.47
C GLU A 127 -0.13 -17.06 -8.32
N HIS A 128 0.52 -18.17 -7.96
CA HIS A 128 -0.15 -19.46 -7.82
C HIS A 128 -1.27 -19.44 -6.77
N ALA A 129 -1.06 -18.73 -5.69
CA ALA A 129 -2.05 -18.61 -4.62
C ALA A 129 -3.20 -17.67 -4.99
N VAL A 130 -2.89 -16.49 -5.55
CA VAL A 130 -3.91 -15.49 -5.89
C VAL A 130 -4.74 -15.90 -7.11
N LEU A 131 -4.16 -16.65 -8.04
CA LEU A 131 -4.87 -17.15 -9.23
C LEU A 131 -6.09 -18.00 -8.86
N LYS A 132 -6.04 -18.75 -7.77
CA LYS A 132 -7.20 -19.50 -7.27
C LYS A 132 -8.35 -18.57 -6.91
N LEU A 133 -8.05 -17.50 -6.21
CA LEU A 133 -9.03 -16.48 -5.79
C LEU A 133 -9.60 -15.71 -6.99
N TRP A 134 -8.77 -15.38 -7.96
CA TRP A 134 -9.22 -14.75 -9.20
C TRP A 134 -10.17 -15.67 -9.98
N LYS A 135 -9.83 -16.97 -10.10
CA LYS A 135 -10.70 -17.97 -10.77
C LYS A 135 -12.03 -18.18 -10.04
N GLU A 136 -12.03 -18.16 -8.73
CA GLU A 136 -13.26 -18.21 -7.92
C GLU A 136 -14.15 -16.99 -8.21
N ALA A 137 -13.61 -15.78 -8.08
CA ALA A 137 -14.34 -14.55 -8.35
C ALA A 137 -14.88 -14.49 -9.80
N HIS A 138 -14.04 -14.89 -10.78
CA HIS A 138 -14.47 -15.00 -12.18
C HIS A 138 -15.65 -15.96 -12.35
N HIS A 139 -15.62 -17.13 -11.72
CA HIS A 139 -16.68 -18.13 -11.79
C HIS A 139 -17.98 -17.66 -11.12
N GLU A 140 -17.87 -16.93 -10.02
CA GLU A 140 -18.98 -16.41 -9.23
C GLU A 140 -19.54 -15.09 -9.79
N GLY A 141 -18.85 -14.47 -10.74
CA GLY A 141 -19.22 -13.15 -11.30
C GLY A 141 -18.98 -12.00 -10.34
N GLU A 142 -18.05 -12.18 -9.39
CA GLU A 142 -17.70 -11.20 -8.38
C GLU A 142 -16.49 -10.37 -8.80
N GLN A 143 -16.34 -9.19 -8.20
CA GLN A 143 -15.26 -8.23 -8.47
C GLN A 143 -14.71 -7.70 -7.17
N TYR A 144 -13.39 -7.79 -7.01
CA TYR A 144 -12.70 -7.26 -5.85
C TYR A 144 -11.54 -6.36 -6.25
N PHE A 145 -11.16 -5.45 -5.37
CA PHE A 145 -9.92 -4.71 -5.52
C PHE A 145 -8.70 -5.64 -5.30
N PRO A 146 -7.55 -5.36 -5.94
CA PRO A 146 -6.31 -6.13 -5.76
C PRO A 146 -5.93 -6.39 -4.30
N HIS A 147 -6.01 -5.38 -3.42
CA HIS A 147 -5.69 -5.56 -2.00
C HIS A 147 -6.66 -6.51 -1.27
N GLU A 148 -7.94 -6.56 -1.69
CA GLU A 148 -8.94 -7.44 -1.09
C GLU A 148 -8.63 -8.91 -1.38
N TYR A 149 -8.10 -9.23 -2.58
CA TYR A 149 -7.58 -10.57 -2.87
C TYR A 149 -6.40 -10.94 -1.98
N LEU A 150 -5.47 -10.01 -1.77
CA LEU A 150 -4.32 -10.26 -0.89
C LEU A 150 -4.75 -10.36 0.58
N TYR A 151 -5.72 -9.57 1.02
CA TYR A 151 -6.32 -9.73 2.36
C TYR A 151 -6.98 -11.10 2.53
N ARG A 152 -7.71 -11.55 1.52
CA ARG A 152 -8.32 -12.88 1.53
C ARG A 152 -7.25 -13.96 1.56
N LEU A 153 -6.22 -13.85 0.73
CA LEU A 153 -5.08 -14.77 0.69
C LEU A 153 -4.40 -14.92 2.06
N LEU A 154 -4.14 -13.79 2.74
CA LEU A 154 -3.54 -13.78 4.07
C LEU A 154 -4.49 -14.33 5.14
N ARG A 155 -5.76 -13.94 5.12
CA ARG A 155 -6.78 -14.36 6.10
C ARG A 155 -7.06 -15.86 6.03
N GLU A 156 -7.10 -16.43 4.84
CA GLU A 156 -7.27 -17.87 4.61
C GLU A 156 -5.96 -18.66 4.82
N GLY A 157 -4.83 -17.98 4.99
CA GLY A 157 -3.52 -18.59 5.24
C GLY A 157 -2.97 -19.36 4.05
N LEU A 158 -3.32 -18.98 2.82
CA LEU A 158 -2.98 -19.75 1.61
C LEU A 158 -1.47 -19.82 1.32
N VAL A 159 -0.67 -18.95 1.94
CA VAL A 159 0.80 -18.94 1.83
C VAL A 159 1.50 -19.02 3.18
N LYS A 160 0.77 -19.34 4.24
CA LYS A 160 1.29 -19.36 5.61
C LYS A 160 2.51 -20.28 5.80
N GLU A 161 2.54 -21.39 5.10
CA GLU A 161 3.66 -22.36 5.16
C GLU A 161 4.98 -21.79 4.60
N TYR A 162 4.91 -20.68 3.85
CA TYR A 162 6.08 -20.04 3.22
C TYR A 162 6.59 -18.81 3.98
N TYR A 163 5.99 -18.42 5.11
CA TYR A 163 6.44 -17.24 5.84
C TYR A 163 7.89 -17.40 6.31
N GLN A 164 8.70 -16.40 6.01
CA GLN A 164 10.13 -16.35 6.35
C GLN A 164 10.46 -15.20 7.31
N ILE A 165 9.53 -14.24 7.44
CA ILE A 165 9.56 -13.24 8.50
C ILE A 165 8.30 -13.37 9.36
N GLU A 166 8.35 -12.80 10.56
CA GLU A 166 7.17 -12.76 11.43
C GLU A 166 6.07 -11.92 10.77
N PRO A 167 4.80 -12.42 10.70
CA PRO A 167 3.69 -11.67 10.12
C PRO A 167 3.47 -10.28 10.71
N GLU A 168 3.89 -10.09 11.97
CA GLU A 168 3.88 -8.83 12.68
C GLU A 168 4.70 -7.74 11.98
N HIS A 169 5.68 -8.12 11.16
CA HIS A 169 6.53 -7.22 10.41
C HIS A 169 5.97 -6.81 9.04
N SER A 170 4.88 -7.41 8.59
CA SER A 170 4.20 -7.07 7.34
C SER A 170 3.14 -5.99 7.58
N TRP A 171 3.24 -4.87 6.87
CA TRP A 171 2.22 -3.83 6.93
C TRP A 171 0.91 -4.28 6.27
N LEU A 172 1.00 -5.09 5.22
CA LEU A 172 -0.18 -5.64 4.54
C LEU A 172 -0.94 -6.60 5.47
N PHE A 173 -0.21 -7.40 6.25
CA PHE A 173 -0.82 -8.28 7.25
C PHE A 173 -1.53 -7.46 8.35
N ALA A 174 -0.89 -6.43 8.88
CA ALA A 174 -1.50 -5.53 9.84
C ALA A 174 -2.74 -4.80 9.27
N ALA A 175 -2.65 -4.39 8.00
CA ALA A 175 -3.77 -3.76 7.28
C ALA A 175 -4.94 -4.73 7.12
N MET A 176 -4.68 -5.99 6.80
CA MET A 176 -5.69 -7.06 6.73
C MET A 176 -6.36 -7.29 8.10
N GLU A 177 -5.58 -7.35 9.19
CA GLU A 177 -6.13 -7.52 10.56
C GLU A 177 -7.10 -6.38 10.94
N LYS A 178 -6.79 -5.15 10.54
CA LYS A 178 -7.59 -3.95 10.80
C LYS A 178 -8.67 -3.70 9.73
N ASN A 179 -8.70 -4.47 8.66
CA ASN A 179 -9.50 -4.19 7.47
C ASN A 179 -9.30 -2.73 7.00
N LEU A 180 -8.04 -2.30 6.99
CA LEU A 180 -7.65 -0.93 6.68
C LEU A 180 -7.96 -0.62 5.20
N PRO A 181 -8.55 0.54 4.86
CA PRO A 181 -8.69 0.95 3.46
C PRO A 181 -7.33 1.12 2.79
N VAL A 182 -7.12 0.42 1.67
CA VAL A 182 -5.92 0.52 0.84
C VAL A 182 -6.32 0.84 -0.59
N PHE A 183 -5.66 1.84 -1.18
CA PHE A 183 -5.94 2.32 -2.52
C PHE A 183 -4.69 2.22 -3.39
N VAL A 184 -4.81 1.57 -4.54
CA VAL A 184 -3.68 1.30 -5.45
C VAL A 184 -4.07 1.71 -6.89
N PRO A 185 -4.20 3.02 -7.17
CA PRO A 185 -4.71 3.49 -8.46
C PRO A 185 -3.92 3.08 -9.69
N GLY A 186 -2.68 2.68 -9.53
CA GLY A 186 -1.80 2.22 -10.63
C GLY A 186 -1.40 0.75 -10.50
N TRP A 187 -2.23 -0.10 -9.92
CA TRP A 187 -1.89 -1.51 -9.69
C TRP A 187 -1.65 -2.28 -11.00
N GLU A 188 -2.26 -1.86 -12.11
CA GLU A 188 -2.07 -2.44 -13.43
C GLU A 188 -0.61 -2.39 -13.91
N ASP A 189 0.16 -1.42 -13.41
CA ASP A 189 1.60 -1.28 -13.67
C ASP A 189 2.45 -1.98 -12.58
N SER A 190 1.98 -3.10 -12.08
CA SER A 190 2.68 -3.94 -11.11
C SER A 190 2.98 -5.33 -11.69
N THR A 191 3.82 -6.11 -11.01
CA THR A 191 4.09 -7.50 -11.40
C THR A 191 2.81 -8.33 -11.40
N LEU A 192 2.01 -8.27 -10.34
CA LEU A 192 0.75 -9.00 -10.25
C LEU A 192 -0.28 -8.49 -11.27
N GLY A 193 -0.30 -7.19 -11.56
CA GLY A 193 -1.14 -6.62 -12.61
C GLY A 193 -0.79 -7.18 -14.00
N ASN A 194 0.51 -7.25 -14.31
CA ASN A 194 0.99 -7.85 -15.56
C ASN A 194 0.71 -9.36 -15.64
N ILE A 195 0.87 -10.08 -14.53
CA ILE A 195 0.53 -11.52 -14.42
C ILE A 195 -0.97 -11.72 -14.64
N PHE A 196 -1.81 -10.89 -14.03
CA PHE A 196 -3.26 -10.94 -14.23
C PHE A 196 -3.65 -10.79 -15.71
N VAL A 197 -3.06 -9.81 -16.39
CA VAL A 197 -3.29 -9.61 -17.84
C VAL A 197 -2.84 -10.84 -18.65
N ALA A 198 -1.72 -11.46 -18.30
CA ALA A 198 -1.26 -12.68 -18.98
C ALA A 198 -2.28 -13.82 -18.87
N HIS A 199 -2.88 -14.02 -17.70
CA HIS A 199 -3.95 -15.01 -17.51
C HIS A 199 -5.23 -14.65 -18.27
N CYS A 200 -5.59 -13.36 -18.37
CA CYS A 200 -6.71 -12.94 -19.21
C CYS A 200 -6.47 -13.22 -20.70
N LEU A 201 -5.27 -12.93 -21.18
CA LEU A 201 -4.88 -13.21 -22.58
C LEU A 201 -4.82 -14.71 -22.88
N ALA A 202 -4.47 -15.54 -21.92
CA ALA A 202 -4.50 -16.99 -22.03
C ALA A 202 -5.93 -17.58 -21.99
N GLY A 203 -6.93 -16.78 -21.62
CA GLY A 203 -8.32 -17.21 -21.51
C GLY A 203 -8.65 -17.90 -20.19
N ASP A 204 -7.79 -17.80 -19.18
CA ASP A 204 -8.00 -18.34 -17.84
C ASP A 204 -9.00 -17.51 -17.04
N LEU A 205 -9.07 -16.20 -17.29
CA LEU A 205 -9.80 -15.19 -16.52
C LEU A 205 -10.48 -14.19 -17.45
N ASP A 206 -11.48 -13.48 -16.91
CA ASP A 206 -12.02 -12.25 -17.48
C ASP A 206 -11.48 -11.04 -16.71
N TYR A 207 -11.23 -9.93 -17.43
CA TYR A 207 -10.79 -8.66 -16.80
C TYR A 207 -11.74 -8.15 -15.74
N GLY A 208 -13.03 -8.49 -15.83
CA GLY A 208 -14.07 -8.01 -14.95
C GLY A 208 -14.00 -8.55 -13.52
N CYS A 209 -13.18 -9.56 -13.20
CA CYS A 209 -13.09 -10.06 -11.82
C CYS A 209 -12.21 -9.18 -10.91
N VAL A 210 -11.35 -8.32 -11.47
CA VAL A 210 -10.52 -7.38 -10.71
C VAL A 210 -10.94 -5.95 -11.02
N ARG A 211 -11.20 -5.17 -9.97
CA ARG A 211 -11.58 -3.76 -10.08
C ARG A 211 -10.38 -2.91 -10.49
N SER A 212 -10.64 -1.92 -11.35
CA SER A 212 -9.61 -1.09 -11.98
C SER A 212 -8.98 -0.05 -11.05
N GLY A 213 -7.81 0.48 -11.45
CA GLY A 213 -7.18 1.61 -10.80
C GLY A 213 -8.05 2.88 -10.79
N THR A 214 -8.87 3.09 -11.82
CA THR A 214 -9.83 4.20 -11.85
C THR A 214 -10.92 4.07 -10.78
N GLU A 215 -11.38 2.86 -10.50
CA GLU A 215 -12.34 2.62 -9.42
C GLU A 215 -11.69 2.84 -8.04
N TYR A 216 -10.40 2.55 -7.90
CA TYR A 216 -9.64 2.91 -6.69
C TYR A 216 -9.62 4.42 -6.46
N MET A 217 -9.46 5.24 -7.50
CA MET A 217 -9.51 6.70 -7.36
C MET A 217 -10.89 7.15 -6.86
N GLY A 218 -11.96 6.55 -7.38
CA GLY A 218 -13.32 6.79 -6.87
C GLY A 218 -13.47 6.41 -5.41
N ALA A 219 -13.02 5.21 -5.03
CA ALA A 219 -13.08 4.74 -3.64
C ALA A 219 -12.25 5.60 -2.68
N LEU A 220 -11.07 6.10 -3.10
CA LEU A 220 -10.27 7.05 -2.32
C LEU A 220 -11.01 8.37 -2.10
N ALA A 221 -11.61 8.93 -3.16
CA ALA A 221 -12.40 10.15 -3.07
C ALA A 221 -13.59 9.96 -2.11
N ASP A 222 -14.30 8.84 -2.22
CA ASP A 222 -15.42 8.50 -1.34
C ASP A 222 -14.96 8.38 0.12
N TRP A 223 -13.85 7.69 0.38
CA TRP A 223 -13.28 7.59 1.73
C TRP A 223 -12.95 8.98 2.31
N TYR A 224 -12.32 9.84 1.51
CA TYR A 224 -11.97 11.21 1.92
C TYR A 224 -13.22 12.03 2.26
N LEU A 225 -14.20 12.03 1.37
CA LEU A 225 -15.47 12.74 1.57
C LEU A 225 -16.24 12.21 2.80
N GLN A 226 -16.24 10.89 2.98
CA GLN A 226 -16.87 10.27 4.15
C GLN A 226 -16.21 10.66 5.46
N THR A 227 -14.91 10.88 5.44
CA THR A 227 -14.13 11.21 6.62
C THR A 227 -14.26 12.71 6.97
N THR A 228 -14.27 13.59 5.97
CA THR A 228 -14.16 15.06 6.16
C THR A 228 -15.47 15.83 6.06
N MET A 229 -16.50 15.25 5.43
CA MET A 229 -17.75 15.98 5.17
C MET A 229 -18.93 15.39 5.96
N ASN A 230 -19.86 16.25 6.37
CA ASN A 230 -21.10 15.80 6.93
C ASN A 230 -22.05 15.22 5.84
N GLN A 231 -23.05 14.45 6.25
CA GLN A 231 -23.91 13.67 5.36
C GLN A 231 -24.68 14.55 4.35
N ASN A 232 -25.08 15.77 4.72
CA ASN A 232 -25.82 16.68 3.85
C ASN A 232 -24.99 17.19 2.67
N VAL A 233 -23.67 17.36 2.85
CA VAL A 233 -22.76 17.78 1.77
C VAL A 233 -22.47 16.60 0.84
N ARG A 234 -22.41 15.38 1.35
CA ARG A 234 -22.23 14.15 0.55
C ARG A 234 -23.38 13.89 -0.42
N GLU A 235 -24.63 14.05 0.05
CA GLU A 235 -25.82 13.89 -0.79
C GLU A 235 -25.86 14.92 -1.92
N LYS A 236 -25.42 16.17 -1.64
CA LYS A 236 -25.27 17.20 -2.67
C LYS A 236 -24.14 16.93 -3.64
N ALA A 237 -22.99 16.43 -3.18
CA ALA A 237 -21.85 16.09 -4.05
C ALA A 237 -22.17 14.91 -4.98
N SER A 238 -22.85 13.87 -4.49
CA SER A 238 -23.25 12.73 -5.33
C SER A 238 -24.35 13.05 -6.35
N SER A 239 -25.09 14.15 -6.17
CA SER A 239 -26.09 14.63 -7.14
C SER A 239 -25.48 15.56 -8.22
N LEU A 240 -24.22 15.95 -8.08
CA LEU A 240 -23.52 16.90 -8.96
C LEU A 240 -22.54 16.16 -9.89
N VAL A 241 -23.09 15.48 -10.91
CA VAL A 241 -22.31 14.98 -12.06
C VAL A 241 -21.81 16.12 -12.97
N ASP A 242 -22.17 17.38 -12.67
CA ASP A 242 -21.84 18.55 -13.46
C ASP A 242 -20.76 19.38 -12.72
N THR A 243 -19.51 19.23 -13.17
CA THR A 243 -18.34 19.86 -12.56
C THR A 243 -18.39 21.40 -12.53
N ASP A 244 -19.16 22.02 -13.42
CA ASP A 244 -19.30 23.48 -13.49
C ASP A 244 -20.18 24.03 -12.36
N LYS A 245 -21.05 23.20 -11.78
CA LYS A 245 -21.90 23.58 -10.65
C LYS A 245 -21.27 23.35 -9.27
N LEU A 246 -20.17 22.61 -9.20
CA LEU A 246 -19.44 22.35 -7.95
C LEU A 246 -18.87 23.63 -7.34
N ALA A 247 -18.40 24.57 -8.16
CA ALA A 247 -17.79 25.82 -7.72
C ALA A 247 -18.84 26.87 -7.24
N GLU A 248 -20.03 26.88 -7.82
CA GLU A 248 -21.07 27.89 -7.51
C GLU A 248 -21.94 27.54 -6.31
N ASN A 249 -22.06 26.27 -5.94
CA ASN A 249 -22.96 25.80 -4.88
C ASN A 249 -22.26 25.31 -3.60
N ALA A 250 -20.95 25.49 -3.49
CA ALA A 250 -20.22 25.27 -2.24
C ALA A 250 -20.53 26.43 -1.26
N GLY A 251 -21.69 26.37 -0.64
CA GLY A 251 -21.94 27.15 0.57
C GLY A 251 -20.92 26.75 1.66
N PRO A 252 -20.76 27.54 2.72
CA PRO A 252 -19.81 27.23 3.78
C PRO A 252 -20.10 25.83 4.32
N CYS A 253 -19.16 24.92 4.08
CA CYS A 253 -19.22 23.56 4.60
C CYS A 253 -18.96 23.65 6.11
N GLU A 254 -19.92 23.26 6.93
CA GLU A 254 -19.63 23.02 8.34
C GLU A 254 -18.67 21.83 8.43
N PRO A 255 -17.42 22.04 8.91
CA PRO A 255 -16.46 20.96 9.00
C PRO A 255 -16.99 19.89 9.94
N LYS A 256 -16.85 18.63 9.55
CA LYS A 256 -16.93 17.53 10.48
C LYS A 256 -15.80 17.68 11.50
N ASP A 257 -15.98 17.25 12.74
CA ASP A 257 -14.96 17.31 13.79
C ASP A 257 -13.69 16.48 13.48
N SER A 258 -13.62 15.79 12.34
CA SER A 258 -12.45 15.03 11.91
C SER A 258 -11.87 15.58 10.59
N SER A 259 -10.58 15.85 10.61
CA SER A 259 -9.78 16.24 9.45
C SER A 259 -8.88 15.09 9.00
N VAL A 260 -8.43 15.12 7.73
CA VAL A 260 -7.47 14.16 7.20
C VAL A 260 -6.11 14.81 7.05
N GLY A 261 -5.10 14.24 7.71
CA GLY A 261 -3.70 14.53 7.49
C GLY A 261 -3.12 13.61 6.44
N PHE A 262 -2.13 14.10 5.69
CA PHE A 262 -1.41 13.35 4.67
C PHE A 262 0.04 13.17 5.09
N PHE A 263 0.53 11.93 5.07
CA PHE A 263 1.93 11.62 5.31
C PHE A 263 2.51 10.85 4.13
N GLN A 264 3.40 11.49 3.40
CA GLN A 264 4.00 10.94 2.20
C GLN A 264 5.39 10.36 2.49
N ILE A 265 5.64 9.14 2.02
CA ILE A 265 6.90 8.41 2.12
C ILE A 265 7.36 8.03 0.69
N GLY A 266 8.61 8.38 0.35
CA GLY A 266 9.20 8.09 -0.95
C GLY A 266 9.60 9.30 -1.76
#